data_39c2bbd32721d63e69d8365e70e1ad3b
#
_entry.id   39c2bbd32721d63e69d8365e70e1ad3b
#
_cell.length_a   1.000
_cell.length_b   1.000
_cell.length_c   1.000
_cell.angle_alpha   90.00
_cell.angle_beta   90.00
_cell.angle_gamma   90.00
#
_symmetry.space_group_name_H-M   'P 1'
#
loop_
_entity.id
_entity.type
_entity.pdbx_description
1 polymer ?
#
loop_
_entity_poly.entity_id
_entity_poly.type
_entity_poly.pdbx_seq_one_letter_code
_entity_poly.pdbx_strand_id
1 'polypeptide(L)'
;VLSYIGNTKKSFPGDHGNHVDIIQRPRSSGSLLKPILYAVMLSEGEIMPEMLVPDIPTTISNFSPKNFNNTYDGAVTAREALIRSLNIPAVRMLKDFGVERFYQVLKNAGFSSINRGSENYGLSLILGGAEITLWDVCGIYRAMAFKLLEYDNQLSKQKITLLKPMLLPDGDDSCEIIDLHALDEAAIYLTLDAMREVHRPEAEIGWEWF
;
A
#
# COMPACT_ATOMS: atom_id res chain seq x y z
N VAL A 1 4.53 0.89 -19.68
CA VAL A 1 4.72 2.13 -18.89
C VAL A 1 4.60 3.32 -19.81
N LEU A 2 3.73 4.28 -19.48
CA LEU A 2 3.50 5.48 -20.29
C LEU A 2 4.46 6.63 -19.94
N SER A 3 4.94 6.68 -18.71
CA SER A 3 5.88 7.70 -18.24
C SER A 3 6.78 7.12 -17.15
N TYR A 4 8.06 7.48 -17.18
CA TYR A 4 9.07 7.05 -16.22
C TYR A 4 9.98 8.22 -15.90
N ILE A 5 9.94 8.70 -14.65
CA ILE A 5 10.76 9.81 -14.16
C ILE A 5 11.57 9.29 -12.97
N GLY A 6 12.76 8.78 -13.24
CA GLY A 6 13.63 8.16 -12.24
C GLY A 6 14.31 9.14 -11.30
N ASN A 7 14.46 10.40 -11.73
CA ASN A 7 15.08 11.46 -10.94
C ASN A 7 14.58 12.85 -11.35
N THR A 8 14.98 13.88 -10.60
CA THR A 8 14.63 15.27 -10.88
C THR A 8 15.82 16.02 -11.45
N LYS A 9 15.54 17.13 -12.17
CA LYS A 9 16.58 18.03 -12.65
C LYS A 9 17.33 18.65 -11.46
N LYS A 10 18.64 18.77 -11.57
CA LYS A 10 19.49 19.43 -10.58
C LYS A 10 19.02 20.88 -10.36
N SER A 11 18.57 21.18 -9.14
CA SER A 11 17.94 22.49 -8.83
C SER A 11 18.81 23.42 -7.99
N PHE A 12 19.78 22.89 -7.22
CA PHE A 12 20.57 23.71 -6.27
C PHE A 12 22.04 23.28 -6.20
N PRO A 13 22.96 24.23 -5.87
CA PRO A 13 24.33 23.90 -5.49
C PRO A 13 24.32 23.05 -4.20
N GLY A 14 24.98 21.90 -4.23
CA GLY A 14 24.99 20.97 -3.10
C GLY A 14 24.01 19.80 -3.21
N ASP A 15 23.39 19.65 -4.35
CA ASP A 15 22.44 18.58 -4.67
C ASP A 15 23.11 17.20 -4.60
N HIS A 16 22.66 16.38 -3.65
CA HIS A 16 23.20 15.06 -3.39
C HIS A 16 22.26 13.97 -3.95
N GLY A 17 22.62 13.38 -5.11
CA GLY A 17 21.98 12.17 -5.61
C GLY A 17 20.84 12.36 -6.60
N ASN A 18 20.60 13.56 -7.16
CA ASN A 18 19.57 13.79 -8.18
C ASN A 18 19.72 12.98 -9.47
N HIS A 19 20.89 12.40 -9.67
CA HIS A 19 21.18 11.49 -10.79
C HIS A 19 20.83 10.03 -10.49
N VAL A 20 20.40 9.72 -9.27
CA VAL A 20 20.05 8.35 -8.87
C VAL A 20 18.60 8.08 -9.25
N ASP A 21 18.36 7.07 -10.08
CA ASP A 21 17.04 6.55 -10.33
C ASP A 21 16.51 5.87 -9.05
N ILE A 22 15.43 6.41 -8.48
CA ILE A 22 14.85 5.94 -7.22
C ILE A 22 13.64 5.02 -7.41
N ILE A 23 13.13 4.84 -8.65
CA ILE A 23 11.90 4.08 -8.90
C ILE A 23 12.06 2.60 -8.51
N GLN A 24 13.22 2.03 -8.83
CA GLN A 24 13.54 0.64 -8.51
C GLN A 24 14.37 0.49 -7.22
N ARG A 25 14.60 1.58 -6.49
CA ARG A 25 15.34 1.51 -5.23
C ARG A 25 14.40 1.23 -4.08
N PRO A 26 14.67 0.19 -3.26
CA PRO A 26 13.89 -0.07 -2.07
C PRO A 26 13.94 1.13 -1.11
N ARG A 27 12.78 1.56 -0.65
CA ARG A 27 12.59 2.66 0.31
C ARG A 27 11.56 2.24 1.33
N SER A 28 11.62 2.80 2.52
CA SER A 28 10.58 2.58 3.54
C SER A 28 9.20 2.76 2.92
N SER A 29 8.34 1.78 3.12
CA SER A 29 6.97 1.79 2.60
C SER A 29 6.11 2.90 3.22
N GLY A 30 6.49 3.44 4.37
CA GLY A 30 5.63 4.31 5.13
C GLY A 30 4.25 3.70 5.31
N SER A 31 3.22 4.43 4.93
CA SER A 31 1.80 4.00 5.00
C SER A 31 1.27 3.35 3.71
N LEU A 32 2.08 3.14 2.68
CA LEU A 32 1.63 2.64 1.37
C LEU A 32 1.05 1.22 1.41
N LEU A 33 1.34 0.45 2.45
CA LEU A 33 0.80 -0.90 2.63
C LEU A 33 -0.57 -0.94 3.34
N LYS A 34 -1.01 0.15 3.96
CA LYS A 34 -2.31 0.21 4.68
C LYS A 34 -3.51 -0.05 3.77
N PRO A 35 -3.60 0.50 2.54
CA PRO A 35 -4.70 0.18 1.65
C PRO A 35 -4.76 -1.30 1.27
N ILE A 36 -3.61 -1.97 1.14
CA ILE A 36 -3.55 -3.39 0.79
C ILE A 36 -4.06 -4.24 1.97
N LEU A 37 -3.65 -3.91 3.20
CA LEU A 37 -4.17 -4.57 4.40
C LEU A 37 -5.69 -4.39 4.52
N TYR A 38 -6.17 -3.17 4.33
CA TYR A 38 -7.60 -2.86 4.37
C TYR A 38 -8.38 -3.67 3.33
N ALA A 39 -7.88 -3.72 2.09
CA ALA A 39 -8.52 -4.46 1.00
C ALA A 39 -8.59 -5.96 1.28
N VAL A 40 -7.51 -6.58 1.76
CA VAL A 40 -7.51 -8.02 2.03
C VAL A 40 -8.41 -8.38 3.22
N MET A 41 -8.43 -7.57 4.27
CA MET A 41 -9.33 -7.79 5.40
C MET A 41 -10.80 -7.64 5.03
N LEU A 42 -11.14 -6.70 4.12
CA LEU A 42 -12.48 -6.60 3.53
C LEU A 42 -12.83 -7.84 2.72
N SER A 43 -11.91 -8.31 1.87
CA SER A 43 -12.12 -9.50 1.03
C SER A 43 -12.38 -10.77 1.84
N GLU A 44 -11.72 -10.90 2.99
CA GLU A 44 -11.90 -12.03 3.88
C GLU A 44 -13.06 -11.85 4.88
N GLY A 45 -13.75 -10.70 4.85
CA GLY A 45 -14.88 -10.39 5.72
C GLY A 45 -14.48 -10.16 7.18
N GLU A 46 -13.20 -9.91 7.46
CA GLU A 46 -12.71 -9.62 8.81
C GLU A 46 -13.02 -8.19 9.26
N ILE A 47 -13.19 -7.27 8.32
CA ILE A 47 -13.66 -5.91 8.59
C ILE A 47 -14.76 -5.50 7.62
N MET A 48 -15.52 -4.48 8.03
CA MET A 48 -16.45 -3.72 7.18
C MET A 48 -16.06 -2.25 7.23
N PRO A 49 -16.38 -1.43 6.22
CA PRO A 49 -16.00 -0.01 6.19
C PRO A 49 -16.41 0.75 7.46
N GLU A 50 -17.60 0.51 7.96
CA GLU A 50 -18.19 1.17 9.14
C GLU A 50 -17.86 0.47 10.48
N MET A 51 -17.10 -0.62 10.45
CA MET A 51 -16.68 -1.31 11.68
C MET A 51 -15.73 -0.41 12.48
N LEU A 52 -15.98 -0.30 13.78
CA LEU A 52 -15.15 0.51 14.67
C LEU A 52 -13.83 -0.22 15.01
N VAL A 53 -12.75 0.51 14.85
CA VAL A 53 -11.40 0.07 15.24
C VAL A 53 -10.88 1.01 16.34
N PRO A 54 -10.33 0.47 17.44
CA PRO A 54 -9.82 1.30 18.52
C PRO A 54 -8.65 2.19 18.08
N ASP A 55 -8.75 3.48 18.37
CA ASP A 55 -7.70 4.48 18.23
C ASP A 55 -7.33 5.05 19.60
N ILE A 56 -6.70 4.23 20.42
CA ILE A 56 -6.29 4.54 21.80
C ILE A 56 -4.80 4.25 21.99
N PRO A 57 -4.12 4.93 22.92
CA PRO A 57 -2.74 4.61 23.25
C PRO A 57 -2.56 3.11 23.44
N THR A 58 -1.64 2.54 22.69
CA THR A 58 -1.48 1.08 22.58
C THR A 58 -0.02 0.70 22.71
N THR A 59 0.24 -0.30 23.54
CA THR A 59 1.55 -0.98 23.63
C THR A 59 1.32 -2.47 23.39
N ILE A 60 2.03 -3.04 22.43
CA ILE A 60 2.00 -4.46 22.09
C ILE A 60 3.40 -5.01 22.27
N SER A 61 3.61 -5.78 23.33
CA SER A 61 4.95 -6.19 23.76
C SER A 61 5.86 -4.94 23.97
N ASN A 62 6.91 -4.81 23.19
CA ASN A 62 7.84 -3.67 23.24
C ASN A 62 7.59 -2.62 22.14
N PHE A 63 6.47 -2.74 21.41
CA PHE A 63 6.12 -1.83 20.32
C PHE A 63 4.99 -0.90 20.71
N SER A 64 5.26 0.41 20.72
CA SER A 64 4.32 1.47 21.11
C SER A 64 4.14 2.46 19.96
N PRO A 65 3.30 2.13 18.95
CA PRO A 65 3.02 3.03 17.84
C PRO A 65 2.29 4.29 18.32
N LYS A 66 2.49 5.39 17.59
CA LYS A 66 1.77 6.66 17.81
C LYS A 66 1.19 7.15 16.51
N ASN A 67 0.04 7.81 16.58
CA ASN A 67 -0.47 8.60 15.46
C ASN A 67 0.46 9.79 15.18
N PHE A 68 0.46 10.28 13.94
CA PHE A 68 1.37 11.34 13.51
C PHE A 68 1.22 12.61 14.36
N ASN A 69 -0.01 12.99 14.70
CA ASN A 69 -0.34 14.17 15.51
C ASN A 69 -0.32 13.89 17.02
N ASN A 70 0.01 12.67 17.47
CA ASN A 70 -0.05 12.21 18.86
C ASN A 70 -1.43 12.35 19.52
N THR A 71 -2.51 12.46 18.74
CA THR A 71 -3.89 12.45 19.22
C THR A 71 -4.55 11.10 19.00
N TYR A 72 -5.63 10.86 19.75
CA TYR A 72 -6.37 9.59 19.74
C TYR A 72 -7.85 9.89 19.84
N ASP A 73 -8.68 9.28 19.01
CA ASP A 73 -10.12 9.55 18.93
C ASP A 73 -10.95 8.52 19.71
N GLY A 74 -10.31 7.58 20.39
CA GLY A 74 -10.98 6.48 21.10
C GLY A 74 -11.37 5.34 20.18
N ALA A 75 -12.23 5.58 19.22
CA ALA A 75 -12.59 4.64 18.16
C ALA A 75 -12.95 5.40 16.87
N VAL A 76 -12.56 4.84 15.75
CA VAL A 76 -12.85 5.35 14.41
C VAL A 76 -13.37 4.22 13.53
N THR A 77 -14.08 4.52 12.44
CA THR A 77 -14.40 3.47 11.45
C THR A 77 -13.14 2.98 10.75
N ALA A 78 -13.14 1.74 10.28
CA ALA A 78 -12.03 1.18 9.51
C ALA A 78 -11.75 2.02 8.26
N ARG A 79 -12.81 2.54 7.62
CA ARG A 79 -12.72 3.46 6.48
C ARG A 79 -12.02 4.76 6.88
N GLU A 80 -12.42 5.41 7.95
CA GLU A 80 -11.81 6.64 8.42
C GLU A 80 -10.34 6.45 8.84
N ALA A 81 -10.04 5.31 9.47
CA ALA A 81 -8.67 4.94 9.81
C ALA A 81 -7.75 4.91 8.57
N LEU A 82 -8.27 4.43 7.43
CA LEU A 82 -7.55 4.44 6.16
C LEU A 82 -7.43 5.86 5.60
N ILE A 83 -8.53 6.61 5.51
CA ILE A 83 -8.57 7.99 4.96
C ILE A 83 -7.56 8.89 5.67
N ARG A 84 -7.52 8.83 7.00
CA ARG A 84 -6.61 9.61 7.83
C ARG A 84 -5.25 8.97 8.03
N SER A 85 -5.05 7.79 7.46
CA SER A 85 -3.80 7.03 7.59
C SER A 85 -3.33 6.83 9.02
N LEU A 86 -4.26 6.57 9.95
CA LEU A 86 -3.96 6.41 11.36
C LEU A 86 -3.06 5.18 11.60
N ASN A 87 -2.10 5.36 12.50
CA ASN A 87 -1.11 4.31 12.77
C ASN A 87 -1.64 3.26 13.74
N ILE A 88 -2.30 3.67 14.81
CA ILE A 88 -2.80 2.76 15.85
C ILE A 88 -3.84 1.78 15.28
N PRO A 89 -4.92 2.25 14.61
CA PRO A 89 -5.87 1.33 13.97
C PRO A 89 -5.20 0.38 12.98
N ALA A 90 -4.27 0.86 12.15
CA ALA A 90 -3.58 0.03 11.17
C ALA A 90 -2.73 -1.08 11.83
N VAL A 91 -2.04 -0.77 12.92
CA VAL A 91 -1.26 -1.76 13.70
C VAL A 91 -2.18 -2.80 14.35
N ARG A 92 -3.33 -2.38 14.87
CA ARG A 92 -4.32 -3.29 15.44
C ARG A 92 -4.91 -4.21 14.37
N MET A 93 -5.32 -3.66 13.23
CA MET A 93 -5.79 -4.44 12.10
C MET A 93 -4.73 -5.46 11.64
N LEU A 94 -3.45 -5.05 11.51
CA LEU A 94 -2.38 -5.99 11.15
C LEU A 94 -2.18 -7.08 12.22
N LYS A 95 -2.28 -6.72 13.52
CA LYS A 95 -2.17 -7.69 14.60
C LYS A 95 -3.28 -8.74 14.53
N ASP A 96 -4.52 -8.29 14.29
CA ASP A 96 -5.69 -9.17 14.26
C ASP A 96 -5.67 -10.03 12.98
N PHE A 97 -5.30 -9.47 11.84
CA PHE A 97 -5.13 -10.21 10.58
C PHE A 97 -3.98 -11.23 10.66
N GLY A 98 -2.91 -10.87 11.33
CA GLY A 98 -1.68 -11.67 11.43
C GLY A 98 -0.57 -11.21 10.47
N VAL A 99 0.60 -10.91 11.05
CA VAL A 99 1.77 -10.42 10.30
C VAL A 99 2.20 -11.41 9.21
N GLU A 100 2.25 -12.71 9.52
CA GLU A 100 2.64 -13.75 8.57
C GLU A 100 1.67 -13.83 7.39
N ARG A 101 0.35 -13.80 7.64
CA ARG A 101 -0.66 -13.82 6.57
C ARG A 101 -0.49 -12.62 5.65
N PHE A 102 -0.33 -11.42 6.22
CA PHE A 102 -0.14 -10.22 5.43
C PHE A 102 1.17 -10.22 4.66
N TYR A 103 2.24 -10.72 5.26
CA TYR A 103 3.52 -10.92 4.58
C TYR A 103 3.36 -11.82 3.34
N GLN A 104 2.64 -12.93 3.43
CA GLN A 104 2.38 -13.81 2.29
C GLN A 104 1.55 -13.12 1.20
N VAL A 105 0.54 -12.33 1.58
CA VAL A 105 -0.21 -11.50 0.62
C VAL A 105 0.72 -10.58 -0.16
N LEU A 106 1.64 -9.88 0.52
CA LEU A 106 2.59 -8.99 -0.14
C LEU A 106 3.56 -9.74 -1.06
N LYS A 107 4.03 -10.91 -0.65
CA LYS A 107 4.89 -11.76 -1.50
C LYS A 107 4.17 -12.19 -2.77
N ASN A 108 2.93 -12.67 -2.67
CA ASN A 108 2.11 -13.10 -3.80
C ASN A 108 1.73 -11.90 -4.71
N ALA A 109 1.55 -10.73 -4.13
CA ALA A 109 1.35 -9.47 -4.86
C ALA A 109 2.61 -8.95 -5.57
N GLY A 110 3.75 -9.65 -5.45
CA GLY A 110 4.95 -9.39 -6.22
C GLY A 110 5.88 -8.33 -5.64
N PHE A 111 5.79 -8.00 -4.33
CA PHE A 111 6.76 -7.13 -3.69
C PHE A 111 8.12 -7.81 -3.57
N SER A 112 9.02 -7.52 -4.52
CA SER A 112 10.30 -8.19 -4.71
C SER A 112 11.30 -7.90 -3.58
N SER A 113 11.24 -6.72 -3.00
CA SER A 113 12.17 -6.25 -1.96
C SER A 113 11.81 -6.72 -0.54
N ILE A 114 10.61 -7.27 -0.32
CA ILE A 114 10.23 -7.90 0.95
C ILE A 114 10.81 -9.31 0.99
N ASN A 115 12.07 -9.44 1.43
CA ASN A 115 12.88 -10.66 1.31
C ASN A 115 13.36 -11.23 2.64
N ARG A 116 13.08 -10.59 3.78
CA ARG A 116 13.33 -11.12 5.12
C ARG A 116 12.10 -11.88 5.60
N GLY A 117 12.22 -12.78 6.56
CA GLY A 117 11.07 -13.43 7.18
C GLY A 117 10.15 -12.45 7.88
N SER A 118 8.88 -12.79 8.01
CA SER A 118 7.85 -11.92 8.59
C SER A 118 8.17 -11.49 10.03
N GLU A 119 8.88 -12.33 10.78
CA GLU A 119 9.32 -12.06 12.14
C GLU A 119 10.27 -10.87 12.26
N ASN A 120 11.02 -10.59 11.17
CA ASN A 120 11.93 -9.44 11.13
C ASN A 120 11.21 -8.11 10.97
N TYR A 121 10.01 -8.12 10.39
CA TYR A 121 9.19 -6.93 10.19
C TYR A 121 8.24 -6.69 11.37
N GLY A 122 7.64 -7.75 11.89
CA GLY A 122 6.65 -7.65 12.93
C GLY A 122 5.54 -6.65 12.59
N LEU A 123 5.00 -5.98 13.61
CA LEU A 123 3.94 -4.98 13.43
C LEU A 123 4.44 -3.68 12.75
N SER A 124 5.76 -3.46 12.68
CA SER A 124 6.31 -2.31 11.97
C SER A 124 6.13 -2.40 10.46
N LEU A 125 5.82 -3.58 9.93
CA LEU A 125 5.53 -3.82 8.51
C LEU A 125 4.54 -2.80 7.93
N ILE A 126 3.49 -2.47 8.69
CA ILE A 126 2.43 -1.56 8.22
C ILE A 126 2.77 -0.07 8.39
N LEU A 127 3.85 0.26 9.07
CA LEU A 127 4.29 1.63 9.35
C LEU A 127 5.62 2.01 8.69
N GLY A 128 6.07 1.22 7.71
CA GLY A 128 7.31 1.50 6.98
C GLY A 128 8.51 0.67 7.43
N GLY A 129 8.32 -0.37 8.24
CA GLY A 129 9.37 -1.32 8.61
C GLY A 129 9.83 -2.19 7.43
N ALA A 130 9.09 -2.23 6.34
CA ALA A 130 9.52 -2.83 5.09
C ALA A 130 10.01 -1.79 4.09
N GLU A 131 11.00 -2.17 3.30
CA GLU A 131 11.45 -1.41 2.14
C GLU A 131 10.79 -1.99 0.88
N ILE A 132 10.17 -1.12 0.09
CA ILE A 132 9.49 -1.48 -1.17
C ILE A 132 9.94 -0.56 -2.29
N THR A 133 9.78 -0.99 -3.53
CA THR A 133 10.03 -0.15 -4.70
C THR A 133 8.76 0.57 -5.16
N LEU A 134 8.90 1.76 -5.72
CA LEU A 134 7.77 2.43 -6.37
C LEU A 134 7.25 1.60 -7.55
N TRP A 135 8.13 0.86 -8.21
CA TRP A 135 7.79 -0.04 -9.30
C TRP A 135 6.77 -1.11 -8.87
N ASP A 136 7.03 -1.80 -7.75
CA ASP A 136 6.14 -2.84 -7.22
C ASP A 136 4.80 -2.22 -6.76
N VAL A 137 4.84 -1.05 -6.10
CA VAL A 137 3.63 -0.32 -5.70
C VAL A 137 2.75 0.04 -6.90
N CYS A 138 3.34 0.60 -7.95
CA CYS A 138 2.59 0.88 -9.19
C CYS A 138 2.01 -0.39 -9.81
N GLY A 139 2.74 -1.50 -9.72
CA GLY A 139 2.28 -2.81 -10.20
C GLY A 139 0.98 -3.26 -9.54
N ILE A 140 0.93 -3.22 -8.20
CA ILE A 140 -0.25 -3.68 -7.47
C ILE A 140 -1.47 -2.78 -7.69
N TYR A 141 -1.30 -1.43 -7.66
CA TYR A 141 -2.42 -0.53 -7.92
C TYR A 141 -2.94 -0.64 -9.36
N ARG A 142 -2.04 -0.84 -10.32
CA ARG A 142 -2.44 -1.16 -11.69
C ARG A 142 -3.26 -2.43 -11.74
N ALA A 143 -2.82 -3.49 -11.06
CA ALA A 143 -3.52 -4.77 -11.03
C ALA A 143 -4.91 -4.65 -10.38
N MET A 144 -5.05 -3.92 -9.27
CA MET A 144 -6.34 -3.63 -8.65
C MET A 144 -7.28 -2.89 -9.62
N ALA A 145 -6.80 -1.85 -10.30
CA ALA A 145 -7.60 -1.10 -11.27
C ALA A 145 -8.06 -1.97 -12.45
N PHE A 146 -7.16 -2.81 -12.98
CA PHE A 146 -7.53 -3.74 -14.05
C PHE A 146 -8.58 -4.75 -13.61
N LYS A 147 -8.47 -5.30 -12.42
CA LYS A 147 -9.44 -6.26 -11.88
C LYS A 147 -10.86 -5.65 -11.80
N LEU A 148 -10.98 -4.37 -11.42
CA LEU A 148 -12.26 -3.66 -11.45
C LEU A 148 -12.79 -3.42 -12.87
N LEU A 149 -11.91 -3.02 -13.80
CA LEU A 149 -12.31 -2.77 -15.18
C LEU A 149 -12.77 -4.05 -15.88
N GLU A 150 -12.20 -5.21 -15.56
CA GLU A 150 -12.63 -6.50 -16.06
C GLU A 150 -14.02 -6.88 -15.55
N TYR A 151 -14.28 -6.61 -14.27
CA TYR A 151 -15.58 -6.87 -13.66
C TYR A 151 -16.71 -6.04 -14.33
N ASP A 152 -16.45 -4.76 -14.61
CA ASP A 152 -17.39 -3.85 -15.28
C ASP A 152 -17.61 -4.23 -16.76
N ASN A 153 -16.55 -4.69 -17.41
CA ASN A 153 -16.59 -5.13 -18.80
C ASN A 153 -16.90 -6.63 -18.92
N GLN A 154 -18.09 -7.09 -18.56
CA GLN A 154 -18.54 -8.49 -18.75
C GLN A 154 -18.39 -9.03 -20.20
N LEU A 155 -17.76 -8.27 -21.08
CA LEU A 155 -17.60 -8.51 -22.50
C LEU A 155 -16.29 -9.21 -22.89
N SER A 156 -15.28 -9.32 -22.06
CA SER A 156 -14.04 -9.99 -22.44
C SER A 156 -13.85 -11.32 -21.71
N LYS A 157 -14.16 -12.42 -22.41
CA LYS A 157 -13.81 -13.79 -22.01
C LYS A 157 -12.28 -14.06 -22.07
N GLN A 158 -11.46 -13.05 -22.21
CA GLN A 158 -10.01 -13.18 -22.16
C GLN A 158 -9.53 -13.10 -20.73
N LYS A 159 -8.92 -14.19 -20.27
CA LYS A 159 -8.20 -14.23 -19.00
C LYS A 159 -7.05 -13.24 -19.08
N ILE A 160 -7.21 -12.05 -18.51
CA ILE A 160 -6.13 -11.07 -18.48
C ILE A 160 -5.11 -11.55 -17.45
N THR A 161 -3.93 -11.87 -17.88
CA THR A 161 -2.80 -12.15 -17.02
C THR A 161 -2.26 -10.80 -16.54
N LEU A 162 -2.34 -10.56 -15.23
CA LEU A 162 -1.80 -9.33 -14.63
C LEU A 162 -0.28 -9.43 -14.59
N LEU A 163 0.36 -8.71 -15.49
CA LEU A 163 1.80 -8.66 -15.61
C LEU A 163 2.38 -7.51 -14.77
N LYS A 164 3.57 -7.71 -14.23
CA LYS A 164 4.33 -6.60 -13.65
C LYS A 164 4.52 -5.47 -14.67
N PRO A 165 4.72 -4.22 -14.23
CA PRO A 165 5.03 -3.12 -15.13
C PRO A 165 6.24 -3.46 -16.00
N MET A 166 6.18 -3.15 -17.29
CA MET A 166 7.27 -3.36 -18.26
C MET A 166 7.67 -2.02 -18.87
N LEU A 167 8.96 -1.80 -19.08
CA LEU A 167 9.46 -0.61 -19.76
C LEU A 167 9.21 -0.68 -21.26
N LEU A 168 9.46 -1.84 -21.87
CA LEU A 168 9.28 -2.08 -23.29
C LEU A 168 8.44 -3.35 -23.52
N PRO A 169 7.59 -3.39 -24.57
CA PRO A 169 6.74 -4.56 -24.86
C PRO A 169 7.52 -5.81 -25.28
N ASP A 170 8.71 -5.64 -25.87
CA ASP A 170 9.49 -6.70 -26.52
C ASP A 170 10.71 -7.16 -25.69
N GLY A 171 10.77 -6.77 -24.41
CA GLY A 171 11.84 -7.24 -23.51
C GLY A 171 11.64 -8.72 -23.17
N ASP A 172 12.74 -9.47 -23.12
CA ASP A 172 12.78 -10.88 -22.65
C ASP A 172 12.64 -10.96 -21.10
N ASP A 173 11.88 -10.03 -20.55
CA ASP A 173 11.54 -10.06 -19.14
C ASP A 173 10.48 -11.14 -18.95
N SER A 174 10.87 -12.20 -18.26
CA SER A 174 9.93 -13.18 -17.73
C SER A 174 8.78 -12.45 -17.01
N CYS A 175 7.61 -12.42 -17.65
CA CYS A 175 6.43 -11.75 -17.14
C CYS A 175 6.03 -12.38 -15.81
N GLU A 176 6.44 -11.78 -14.69
CA GLU A 176 5.98 -12.21 -13.39
C GLU A 176 4.49 -11.85 -13.23
N ILE A 177 3.72 -12.83 -12.86
CA ILE A 177 2.28 -12.70 -12.64
C ILE A 177 2.07 -12.10 -11.25
N ILE A 178 1.25 -11.05 -11.17
CA ILE A 178 0.75 -10.53 -9.89
C ILE A 178 -0.46 -11.38 -9.49
N ASP A 179 -0.36 -12.05 -8.36
CA ASP A 179 -1.47 -12.82 -7.80
C ASP A 179 -2.31 -11.94 -6.86
N LEU A 180 -3.53 -11.64 -7.28
CA LEU A 180 -4.53 -10.88 -6.51
C LEU A 180 -5.71 -11.76 -6.05
N HIS A 181 -5.54 -13.06 -5.92
CA HIS A 181 -6.63 -13.94 -5.45
C HIS A 181 -7.12 -13.58 -4.05
N ALA A 182 -6.27 -12.99 -3.22
CA ALA A 182 -6.64 -12.51 -1.89
C ALA A 182 -7.50 -11.24 -1.90
N LEU A 183 -7.71 -10.58 -3.04
CA LEU A 183 -8.47 -9.33 -3.15
C LEU A 183 -9.66 -9.54 -4.08
N ASP A 184 -10.88 -9.40 -3.57
CA ASP A 184 -12.08 -9.37 -4.40
C ASP A 184 -12.38 -7.97 -4.96
N GLU A 185 -13.25 -7.89 -5.96
CA GLU A 185 -13.58 -6.65 -6.66
C GLU A 185 -14.28 -5.64 -5.76
N ALA A 186 -15.17 -6.09 -4.88
CA ALA A 186 -15.91 -5.22 -3.97
C ALA A 186 -14.95 -4.59 -2.94
N ALA A 187 -14.02 -5.37 -2.39
CA ALA A 187 -13.01 -4.88 -1.47
C ALA A 187 -12.05 -3.88 -2.13
N ILE A 188 -11.63 -4.15 -3.36
CA ILE A 188 -10.82 -3.22 -4.15
C ILE A 188 -11.58 -1.91 -4.37
N TYR A 189 -12.86 -1.99 -4.81
CA TYR A 189 -13.68 -0.81 -5.02
C TYR A 189 -13.79 0.04 -3.75
N LEU A 190 -14.17 -0.56 -2.62
CA LEU A 190 -14.31 0.14 -1.34
C LEU A 190 -12.99 0.76 -0.86
N THR A 191 -11.88 0.08 -1.13
CA THR A 191 -10.55 0.60 -0.79
C THR A 191 -10.20 1.83 -1.63
N LEU A 192 -10.37 1.76 -2.95
CA LEU A 192 -10.07 2.87 -3.84
C LEU A 192 -11.03 4.05 -3.62
N ASP A 193 -12.29 3.77 -3.28
CA ASP A 193 -13.25 4.81 -2.91
C ASP A 193 -12.81 5.56 -1.63
N ALA A 194 -12.42 4.83 -0.59
CA ALA A 194 -11.86 5.44 0.61
C ALA A 194 -10.58 6.26 0.32
N MET A 195 -9.72 5.76 -0.56
CA MET A 195 -8.49 6.47 -0.94
C MET A 195 -8.73 7.79 -1.69
N ARG A 196 -9.87 7.98 -2.35
CA ARG A 196 -10.25 9.28 -2.97
C ARG A 196 -10.44 10.37 -1.94
N GLU A 197 -10.71 10.03 -0.69
CA GLU A 197 -10.95 10.96 0.40
C GLU A 197 -9.71 11.15 1.32
N VAL A 198 -8.57 10.59 0.96
CA VAL A 198 -7.34 10.77 1.73
C VAL A 198 -6.95 12.24 1.77
N HIS A 199 -6.89 12.79 2.97
CA HIS A 199 -6.46 14.15 3.22
C HIS A 199 -5.02 14.16 3.71
N ARG A 200 -4.27 15.17 3.29
CA ARG A 200 -2.94 15.41 3.83
C ARG A 200 -3.05 16.01 5.24
N PRO A 201 -2.08 15.74 6.13
CA PRO A 201 -2.00 16.45 7.40
C PRO A 201 -2.00 17.97 7.19
N GLU A 202 -2.63 18.71 8.10
CA GLU A 202 -2.70 20.19 8.03
C GLU A 202 -1.32 20.84 7.90
N ALA A 203 -0.29 20.22 8.48
CA ALA A 203 1.10 20.70 8.37
C ALA A 203 1.65 20.67 6.93
N GLU A 204 1.01 19.97 6.01
CA GLU A 204 1.36 19.88 4.60
C GLU A 204 0.45 20.73 3.68
N ILE A 205 -0.49 21.49 4.26
CA ILE A 205 -1.30 22.46 3.52
C ILE A 205 -0.35 23.57 3.03
N GLY A 206 -0.21 23.70 1.73
CA GLY A 206 0.71 24.70 1.12
C GLY A 206 1.70 24.07 0.13
N TRP A 207 1.75 22.74 0.02
CA TRP A 207 2.54 22.07 -1.02
C TRP A 207 2.08 22.41 -2.45
N GLU A 208 0.86 22.93 -2.61
CA GLU A 208 0.27 23.37 -3.89
C GLU A 208 1.05 24.51 -4.54
N TRP A 209 1.97 25.13 -3.81
CA TRP A 209 2.78 26.27 -4.25
C TRP A 209 4.21 25.90 -4.64
N PHE A 210 4.55 24.62 -4.64
CA PHE A 210 5.82 24.05 -5.07
C PHE A 210 5.61 23.10 -6.25
#